data_f39e3b87adaceaa2576f79017da34233
#
_entry.id   f39e3b87adaceaa2576f79017da34233
#
_cell.length_a   1.000
_cell.length_b   1.000
_cell.length_c   1.000
_cell.angle_alpha   90.00
_cell.angle_beta   90.00
_cell.angle_gamma   90.00
#
_symmetry.space_group_name_H-M   'P 1'
#
loop_
_entity.id
_entity.type
_entity.pdbx_description
1 polymer ?
#
loop_
_entity_poly.entity_id
_entity_poly.type
_entity_poly.pdbx_seq_one_letter_code
_entity_poly.pdbx_strand_id
1 'polypeptide(L)'
;YTVKLLALARNTSLDLDIRVHPALIPKKHTLANIGGAYNGILVRGGGFGDLTFSGLGAGALPAGSMIVSDVVEIIKNYDNYNNRYNYFEKKKIRDFSQTHSSYYLRIRVKDRPGVLAEIAGVFAREKVSFLSVIQKGETGEVADIVFLTHQAKEGNVQEALKEVACLECVEKICSSIRVV
;
A
#
# COMPACT_ATOMS: atom_id res chain seq x y z
N TYR A 1 8.71 -8.11 7.76
CA TYR A 1 7.48 -7.50 7.21
C TYR A 1 6.26 -8.33 7.57
N THR A 2 5.10 -7.70 7.54
CA THR A 2 3.78 -8.34 7.61
C THR A 2 2.87 -7.72 6.56
N VAL A 3 1.86 -8.47 6.10
CA VAL A 3 0.86 -7.97 5.16
C VAL A 3 -0.31 -7.39 5.93
N LYS A 4 -0.71 -6.16 5.59
CA LYS A 4 -1.93 -5.52 6.11
C LYS A 4 -2.73 -4.92 4.95
N LEU A 5 -4.05 -4.95 5.05
CA LEU A 5 -4.91 -4.15 4.20
C LEU A 5 -4.89 -2.72 4.74
N LEU A 6 -4.36 -1.79 3.96
CA LEU A 6 -4.25 -0.39 4.36
C LEU A 6 -5.13 0.50 3.49
N ALA A 7 -5.85 1.41 4.15
CA ALA A 7 -6.39 2.60 3.53
C ALA A 7 -5.40 3.75 3.79
N LEU A 8 -4.95 4.41 2.74
CA LEU A 8 -4.00 5.51 2.77
C LEU A 8 -4.66 6.76 2.24
N ALA A 9 -4.50 7.86 2.98
CA ALA A 9 -4.90 9.19 2.52
C ALA A 9 -3.73 10.14 2.78
N ARG A 10 -3.15 10.73 1.74
CA ARG A 10 -2.07 11.70 1.82
C ARG A 10 -2.48 13.01 1.18
N ASN A 11 -2.48 14.07 1.96
CA ASN A 11 -2.69 15.42 1.44
C ASN A 11 -1.38 15.94 0.87
N THR A 12 -1.36 16.27 -0.40
CA THR A 12 -0.23 16.93 -1.04
C THR A 12 -0.58 18.40 -1.33
N SER A 13 0.38 19.19 -1.78
CA SER A 13 0.13 20.58 -2.14
C SER A 13 -0.87 20.75 -3.29
N LEU A 14 -1.00 19.74 -4.17
CA LEU A 14 -1.79 19.83 -5.40
C LEU A 14 -3.06 18.99 -5.37
N ASP A 15 -3.03 17.84 -4.69
CA ASP A 15 -4.08 16.82 -4.76
C ASP A 15 -4.12 15.93 -3.52
N LEU A 16 -5.03 14.95 -3.54
CA LEU A 16 -5.15 13.89 -2.53
C LEU A 16 -4.75 12.54 -3.14
N ASP A 17 -3.78 11.87 -2.53
CA ASP A 17 -3.45 10.48 -2.82
C ASP A 17 -4.26 9.58 -1.88
N ILE A 18 -5.32 8.94 -2.41
CA ILE A 18 -6.21 8.06 -1.65
C ILE A 18 -6.17 6.66 -2.26
N ARG A 19 -5.85 5.66 -1.44
CA ARG A 19 -5.70 4.27 -1.89
C ARG A 19 -6.14 3.27 -0.83
N VAL A 20 -6.69 2.14 -1.27
CA VAL A 20 -6.92 0.96 -0.41
C VAL A 20 -6.30 -0.25 -1.10
N HIS A 21 -5.34 -0.88 -0.45
CA HIS A 21 -4.64 -2.05 -1.00
C HIS A 21 -3.93 -2.85 0.08
N PRO A 22 -3.65 -4.16 -0.15
CA PRO A 22 -2.71 -4.91 0.66
C PRO A 22 -1.31 -4.28 0.56
N ALA A 23 -0.63 -4.17 1.68
CA ALA A 23 0.72 -3.63 1.76
C ALA A 23 1.61 -4.44 2.70
N LEU A 24 2.89 -4.54 2.35
CA LEU A 24 3.94 -5.02 3.24
C LEU A 24 4.41 -3.86 4.12
N ILE A 25 4.27 -4.02 5.44
CA ILE A 25 4.77 -3.05 6.40
C ILE A 25 5.83 -3.69 7.31
N PRO A 26 6.86 -2.94 7.73
CA PRO A 26 7.85 -3.45 8.67
C PRO A 26 7.19 -3.94 9.96
N LYS A 27 7.66 -5.05 10.54
CA LYS A 27 7.11 -5.57 11.81
C LYS A 27 7.19 -4.57 12.97
N LYS A 28 8.13 -3.62 12.91
CA LYS A 28 8.29 -2.53 13.89
C LYS A 28 7.29 -1.38 13.71
N HIS A 29 6.55 -1.36 12.60
CA HIS A 29 5.55 -0.32 12.34
C HIS A 29 4.37 -0.46 13.30
N THR A 30 3.84 0.64 13.83
CA THR A 30 2.78 0.64 14.86
C THR A 30 1.54 -0.15 14.43
N LEU A 31 1.13 -0.03 13.16
CA LEU A 31 -0.02 -0.77 12.62
C LEU A 31 0.25 -2.27 12.40
N ALA A 32 1.51 -2.72 12.46
CA ALA A 32 1.85 -4.13 12.18
C ALA A 32 1.24 -5.10 13.20
N ASN A 33 1.15 -4.67 14.45
CA ASN A 33 0.70 -5.50 15.56
C ASN A 33 -0.81 -5.41 15.82
N ILE A 34 -1.52 -4.54 15.10
CA ILE A 34 -2.99 -4.42 15.23
C ILE A 34 -3.63 -5.56 14.43
N GLY A 35 -4.46 -6.36 15.06
CA GLY A 35 -5.10 -7.52 14.42
C GLY A 35 -6.37 -7.96 15.13
N GLY A 36 -6.98 -9.07 14.67
CA GLY A 36 -8.25 -9.54 15.17
C GLY A 36 -9.37 -8.54 14.94
N ALA A 37 -10.17 -8.26 15.96
CA ALA A 37 -11.28 -7.30 15.92
C ALA A 37 -10.84 -5.83 16.09
N TYR A 38 -9.53 -5.57 16.25
CA TYR A 38 -9.03 -4.21 16.43
C TYR A 38 -8.78 -3.53 15.10
N ASN A 39 -9.22 -2.28 15.00
CA ASN A 39 -8.84 -1.35 13.95
C ASN A 39 -7.76 -0.39 14.44
N GLY A 40 -6.93 0.13 13.53
CA GLY A 40 -5.92 1.11 13.83
C GLY A 40 -5.88 2.23 12.80
N ILE A 41 -5.69 3.44 13.30
CA ILE A 41 -5.51 4.63 12.48
C ILE A 41 -4.19 5.27 12.88
N LEU A 42 -3.30 5.47 11.90
CA LEU A 42 -2.08 6.25 12.05
C LEU A 42 -2.29 7.61 11.38
N VAL A 43 -2.14 8.67 12.16
CA VAL A 43 -2.16 10.06 11.65
C VAL A 43 -0.76 10.62 11.76
N ARG A 44 -0.23 11.14 10.66
CA ARG A 44 1.07 11.78 10.59
C ARG A 44 0.93 13.27 10.30
N GLY A 45 1.54 14.11 11.12
CA GLY A 45 1.53 15.55 10.93
C GLY A 45 2.88 16.20 11.27
N GLY A 46 3.18 17.33 10.62
CA GLY A 46 4.48 18.01 10.77
C GLY A 46 4.78 18.54 12.17
N GLY A 47 3.74 18.88 12.95
CA GLY A 47 3.93 19.46 14.29
C GLY A 47 3.88 18.46 15.44
N PHE A 48 3.28 17.28 15.24
CA PHE A 48 3.06 16.28 16.30
C PHE A 48 3.67 14.89 15.98
N GLY A 49 4.22 14.71 14.77
CA GLY A 49 4.77 13.42 14.35
C GLY A 49 3.71 12.37 14.07
N ASP A 50 3.91 11.15 14.56
CA ASP A 50 3.02 10.01 14.36
C ASP A 50 2.13 9.78 15.59
N LEU A 51 0.81 9.85 15.40
CA LEU A 51 -0.20 9.47 16.40
C LEU A 51 -0.91 8.21 15.93
N THR A 52 -1.03 7.22 16.81
CA THR A 52 -1.72 5.97 16.52
C THR A 52 -2.92 5.81 17.46
N PHE A 53 -4.09 5.61 16.87
CA PHE A 53 -5.31 5.27 17.58
C PHE A 53 -5.66 3.81 17.28
N SER A 54 -6.06 3.06 18.28
CA SER A 54 -6.52 1.69 18.09
C SER A 54 -7.68 1.38 19.02
N GLY A 55 -8.61 0.57 18.54
CA GLY A 55 -9.78 0.17 19.30
C GLY A 55 -10.54 -0.97 18.62
N LEU A 56 -11.52 -1.52 19.32
CA LEU A 56 -12.40 -2.53 18.77
C LEU A 56 -13.22 -1.93 17.62
N GLY A 57 -13.06 -2.48 16.43
CA GLY A 57 -13.79 -2.10 15.23
C GLY A 57 -15.05 -2.93 14.97
N ALA A 58 -15.26 -4.00 15.77
CA ALA A 58 -16.41 -4.88 15.64
C ALA A 58 -16.88 -5.38 17.00
N GLY A 59 -18.16 -5.71 17.10
CA GLY A 59 -18.79 -6.24 18.30
C GLY A 59 -20.07 -5.49 18.65
N ALA A 60 -21.07 -6.18 19.23
CA ALA A 60 -22.38 -5.61 19.56
C ALA A 60 -22.26 -4.46 20.57
N LEU A 61 -21.45 -4.63 21.60
CA LEU A 61 -21.27 -3.61 22.65
C LEU A 61 -20.54 -2.36 22.13
N PRO A 62 -19.36 -2.47 21.46
CA PRO A 62 -18.71 -1.29 20.87
C PRO A 62 -19.58 -0.55 19.87
N ALA A 63 -20.24 -1.28 18.95
CA ALA A 63 -21.11 -0.65 17.95
C ALA A 63 -22.33 0.05 18.60
N GLY A 64 -23.01 -0.60 19.53
CA GLY A 64 -24.13 -0.01 20.26
C GLY A 64 -23.72 1.23 21.06
N SER A 65 -22.57 1.19 21.74
CA SER A 65 -22.05 2.34 22.48
C SER A 65 -21.76 3.53 21.58
N MET A 66 -21.16 3.32 20.39
CA MET A 66 -20.90 4.40 19.44
C MET A 66 -22.18 4.99 18.87
N ILE A 67 -23.17 4.18 18.51
CA ILE A 67 -24.47 4.67 18.02
C ILE A 67 -25.14 5.57 19.09
N VAL A 68 -25.16 5.14 20.35
CA VAL A 68 -25.71 5.96 21.44
C VAL A 68 -24.93 7.27 21.60
N SER A 69 -23.59 7.21 21.54
CA SER A 69 -22.73 8.39 21.62
C SER A 69 -23.03 9.39 20.50
N ASP A 70 -23.16 8.90 19.26
CA ASP A 70 -23.48 9.74 18.09
C ASP A 70 -24.87 10.41 18.23
N VAL A 71 -25.87 9.66 18.69
CA VAL A 71 -27.22 10.21 18.95
C VAL A 71 -27.15 11.31 20.01
N VAL A 72 -26.43 11.08 21.11
CA VAL A 72 -26.26 12.08 22.17
C VAL A 72 -25.53 13.32 21.65
N GLU A 73 -24.51 13.15 20.82
CA GLU A 73 -23.79 14.28 20.21
C GLU A 73 -24.70 15.09 19.28
N ILE A 74 -25.50 14.43 18.44
CA ILE A 74 -26.47 15.09 17.57
C ILE A 74 -27.46 15.92 18.38
N ILE A 75 -28.05 15.36 19.45
CA ILE A 75 -29.01 16.06 20.29
C ILE A 75 -28.38 17.31 20.94
N LYS A 76 -27.15 17.15 21.49
CA LYS A 76 -26.45 18.27 22.14
C LYS A 76 -26.08 19.41 21.20
N ASN A 77 -25.87 19.12 19.94
CA ASN A 77 -25.38 20.06 18.93
C ASN A 77 -26.42 20.39 17.86
N TYR A 78 -27.70 20.03 18.07
CA TYR A 78 -28.75 20.12 17.04
C TYR A 78 -28.84 21.50 16.40
N ASP A 79 -28.83 22.55 17.22
CA ASP A 79 -28.95 23.95 16.75
C ASP A 79 -27.64 24.46 16.06
N ASN A 80 -26.49 23.81 16.30
CA ASN A 80 -25.19 24.24 15.81
C ASN A 80 -24.67 23.37 14.67
N TYR A 81 -25.39 22.34 14.23
CA TYR A 81 -24.91 21.31 13.30
C TYR A 81 -24.61 21.90 11.92
N ASN A 82 -25.39 22.90 11.46
CA ASN A 82 -25.23 23.50 10.15
C ASN A 82 -23.97 24.40 9.99
N ASN A 83 -23.32 24.79 11.08
CA ASN A 83 -22.20 25.73 11.03
C ASN A 83 -20.80 25.04 11.03
N ARG A 84 -20.72 23.74 11.25
CA ARG A 84 -19.43 23.05 11.44
C ARG A 84 -18.73 22.59 10.17
N TYR A 85 -19.38 22.54 9.00
CA TYR A 85 -18.88 21.85 7.82
C TYR A 85 -18.58 22.72 6.60
N ASN A 86 -18.52 24.05 6.74
CA ASN A 86 -18.33 24.98 5.60
C ASN A 86 -16.88 25.20 5.16
N TYR A 87 -15.90 24.40 5.63
CA TYR A 87 -14.47 24.70 5.41
C TYR A 87 -13.71 23.65 4.58
N PHE A 88 -14.39 22.81 3.84
CA PHE A 88 -13.68 21.82 3.02
C PHE A 88 -13.47 22.34 1.61
N GLU A 89 -12.24 22.66 1.25
CA GLU A 89 -11.84 22.83 -0.13
C GLU A 89 -11.95 21.49 -0.87
N LYS A 90 -12.60 21.49 -2.03
CA LYS A 90 -12.62 20.32 -2.91
C LYS A 90 -11.24 20.17 -3.54
N LYS A 91 -10.51 19.13 -3.20
CA LYS A 91 -9.24 18.78 -3.83
C LYS A 91 -9.42 17.69 -4.87
N LYS A 92 -8.63 17.76 -5.94
CA LYS A 92 -8.59 16.71 -6.96
C LYS A 92 -7.98 15.44 -6.35
N ILE A 93 -8.58 14.29 -6.62
CA ILE A 93 -7.97 12.99 -6.29
C ILE A 93 -6.90 12.71 -7.36
N ARG A 94 -5.70 12.29 -6.90
CA ARG A 94 -4.60 11.90 -7.76
C ARG A 94 -4.97 10.65 -8.55
N ASP A 95 -4.66 10.64 -9.84
CA ASP A 95 -4.76 9.44 -10.64
C ASP A 95 -3.84 8.35 -10.06
N PHE A 96 -4.36 7.15 -9.97
CA PHE A 96 -3.66 6.03 -9.35
C PHE A 96 -2.32 5.73 -10.03
N SER A 97 -2.25 5.83 -11.35
CA SER A 97 -1.03 5.62 -12.13
C SER A 97 0.10 6.60 -11.78
N GLN A 98 -0.24 7.77 -11.21
CA GLN A 98 0.72 8.81 -10.81
C GLN A 98 1.20 8.66 -9.36
N THR A 99 0.66 7.70 -8.61
CA THR A 99 1.11 7.45 -7.23
C THR A 99 2.48 6.77 -7.22
N HIS A 100 3.20 6.86 -6.09
CA HIS A 100 4.52 6.26 -5.93
C HIS A 100 4.52 5.27 -4.77
N SER A 101 5.15 4.11 -4.98
CA SER A 101 5.35 3.09 -3.95
C SER A 101 6.62 2.28 -4.24
N SER A 102 7.19 1.68 -3.21
CA SER A 102 8.12 0.57 -3.39
C SER A 102 7.34 -0.73 -3.54
N TYR A 103 7.94 -1.72 -4.19
CA TYR A 103 7.28 -3.00 -4.47
C TYR A 103 8.13 -4.17 -4.05
N TYR A 104 7.48 -5.18 -3.51
CA TYR A 104 7.95 -6.54 -3.43
C TYR A 104 7.34 -7.31 -4.60
N LEU A 105 8.20 -7.85 -5.46
CA LEU A 105 7.82 -8.63 -6.63
C LEU A 105 8.44 -10.01 -6.50
N ARG A 106 7.67 -11.07 -6.69
CA ARG A 106 8.19 -12.44 -6.81
C ARG A 106 7.79 -13.00 -8.15
N ILE A 107 8.78 -13.34 -8.95
CA ILE A 107 8.63 -13.79 -10.33
C ILE A 107 9.27 -15.17 -10.45
N ARG A 108 8.51 -16.14 -10.94
CA ARG A 108 8.99 -17.47 -11.27
C ARG A 108 9.48 -17.48 -12.70
N VAL A 109 10.68 -17.99 -12.89
CA VAL A 109 11.40 -17.94 -14.17
C VAL A 109 12.06 -19.30 -14.48
N LYS A 110 12.39 -19.54 -15.75
CA LYS A 110 13.30 -20.60 -16.18
C LYS A 110 14.69 -20.31 -15.64
N ASP A 111 15.33 -21.29 -14.99
CA ASP A 111 16.67 -21.08 -14.41
C ASP A 111 17.76 -21.25 -15.48
N ARG A 112 18.05 -20.16 -16.20
CA ARG A 112 19.08 -20.09 -17.23
C ARG A 112 19.85 -18.77 -17.16
N PRO A 113 21.12 -18.75 -17.63
CA PRO A 113 21.89 -17.52 -17.72
C PRO A 113 21.16 -16.45 -18.54
N GLY A 114 21.26 -15.18 -18.07
CA GLY A 114 20.70 -14.03 -18.77
C GLY A 114 19.30 -13.60 -18.32
N VAL A 115 18.51 -14.47 -17.68
CA VAL A 115 17.13 -14.19 -17.27
C VAL A 115 17.02 -12.93 -16.39
N LEU A 116 17.91 -12.79 -15.41
CA LEU A 116 17.92 -11.60 -14.56
C LEU A 116 18.18 -10.32 -15.37
N ALA A 117 19.08 -10.40 -16.37
CA ALA A 117 19.39 -9.25 -17.23
C ALA A 117 18.18 -8.89 -18.13
N GLU A 118 17.47 -9.87 -18.68
CA GLU A 118 16.27 -9.66 -19.48
C GLU A 118 15.20 -8.91 -18.66
N ILE A 119 14.89 -9.41 -17.45
CA ILE A 119 13.89 -8.79 -16.57
C ILE A 119 14.34 -7.39 -16.11
N ALA A 120 15.61 -7.26 -15.67
CA ALA A 120 16.14 -5.97 -15.23
C ALA A 120 16.14 -4.92 -16.36
N GLY A 121 16.38 -5.37 -17.61
CA GLY A 121 16.30 -4.51 -18.79
C GLY A 121 14.89 -3.92 -19.00
N VAL A 122 13.84 -4.71 -18.80
CA VAL A 122 12.45 -4.22 -18.85
C VAL A 122 12.20 -3.15 -17.79
N PHE A 123 12.50 -3.44 -16.53
CA PHE A 123 12.30 -2.48 -15.45
C PHE A 123 13.12 -1.21 -15.62
N ALA A 124 14.33 -1.31 -16.18
CA ALA A 124 15.17 -0.14 -16.45
C ALA A 124 14.56 0.77 -17.52
N ARG A 125 13.99 0.23 -18.61
CA ARG A 125 13.25 1.00 -19.63
C ARG A 125 12.09 1.78 -19.01
N GLU A 126 11.37 1.14 -18.08
CA GLU A 126 10.25 1.74 -17.35
C GLU A 126 10.68 2.62 -16.16
N LYS A 127 11.99 2.90 -16.02
CA LYS A 127 12.55 3.77 -14.96
C LYS A 127 12.27 3.25 -13.54
N VAL A 128 12.18 1.94 -13.37
CA VAL A 128 12.05 1.27 -12.07
C VAL A 128 13.40 0.70 -11.68
N SER A 129 13.94 1.13 -10.55
CA SER A 129 15.20 0.65 -10.01
C SER A 129 14.99 -0.31 -8.84
N PHE A 130 15.93 -1.24 -8.65
CA PHE A 130 15.86 -2.23 -7.59
C PHE A 130 16.72 -1.82 -6.39
N LEU A 131 16.16 -1.97 -5.20
CA LEU A 131 16.86 -1.88 -3.93
C LEU A 131 17.59 -3.18 -3.60
N SER A 132 16.97 -4.31 -3.93
CA SER A 132 17.51 -5.65 -3.66
C SER A 132 16.94 -6.66 -4.65
N VAL A 133 17.78 -7.63 -5.01
CA VAL A 133 17.38 -8.78 -5.83
C VAL A 133 17.90 -10.03 -5.16
N ILE A 134 17.04 -11.03 -4.98
CA ILE A 134 17.37 -12.31 -4.37
C ILE A 134 16.82 -13.41 -5.27
N GLN A 135 17.69 -14.24 -5.80
CA GLN A 135 17.30 -15.46 -6.48
C GLN A 135 17.29 -16.62 -5.47
N LYS A 136 16.19 -17.34 -5.41
CA LYS A 136 16.02 -18.56 -4.62
C LYS A 136 15.63 -19.68 -5.57
N GLY A 137 16.40 -20.72 -5.60
CA GLY A 137 16.15 -21.95 -6.36
C GLY A 137 17.08 -23.01 -5.81
N GLU A 138 16.58 -24.23 -5.68
CA GLU A 138 17.41 -25.42 -5.69
C GLU A 138 17.73 -25.70 -7.17
N THR A 139 18.85 -26.34 -7.46
CA THR A 139 19.26 -26.73 -8.84
C THR A 139 18.08 -27.41 -9.54
N GLY A 140 17.44 -26.73 -10.47
CA GLY A 140 16.25 -27.21 -11.17
C GLY A 140 15.95 -26.37 -12.42
N GLU A 141 14.87 -26.70 -13.11
CA GLU A 141 14.48 -26.02 -14.34
C GLU A 141 13.91 -24.61 -14.12
N VAL A 142 13.50 -24.30 -12.88
CA VAL A 142 12.86 -23.03 -12.51
C VAL A 142 13.44 -22.44 -11.23
N ALA A 143 13.44 -21.11 -11.16
CA ALA A 143 13.83 -20.36 -9.97
C ALA A 143 12.81 -19.27 -9.64
N ASP A 144 12.71 -18.91 -8.37
CA ASP A 144 11.96 -17.72 -7.94
C ASP A 144 12.94 -16.54 -7.74
N ILE A 145 12.73 -15.45 -8.45
CA ILE A 145 13.49 -14.21 -8.25
C ILE A 145 12.59 -13.23 -7.50
N VAL A 146 13.12 -12.73 -6.39
CA VAL A 146 12.47 -11.71 -5.55
C VAL A 146 13.16 -10.38 -5.78
N PHE A 147 12.38 -9.39 -6.18
CA PHE A 147 12.83 -8.01 -6.36
C PHE A 147 12.17 -7.13 -5.29
N LEU A 148 12.97 -6.26 -4.69
CA LEU A 148 12.49 -5.13 -3.90
C LEU A 148 12.87 -3.86 -4.66
N THR A 149 11.89 -3.02 -5.01
CA THR A 149 12.16 -1.80 -5.78
C THR A 149 12.41 -0.62 -4.86
N HIS A 150 13.11 0.39 -5.35
CA HIS A 150 12.98 1.75 -4.83
C HIS A 150 11.57 2.28 -5.09
N GLN A 151 11.26 3.48 -4.57
CA GLN A 151 10.01 4.15 -4.91
C GLN A 151 9.93 4.39 -6.43
N ALA A 152 8.87 3.90 -7.02
CA ALA A 152 8.60 4.04 -8.44
C ALA A 152 7.14 4.44 -8.66
N LYS A 153 6.90 5.07 -9.81
CA LYS A 153 5.56 5.46 -10.23
C LYS A 153 4.74 4.22 -10.55
N GLU A 154 3.51 4.17 -10.06
CA GLU A 154 2.60 3.03 -10.24
C GLU A 154 2.46 2.63 -11.71
N GLY A 155 2.20 3.60 -12.60
CA GLY A 155 2.07 3.35 -14.02
C GLY A 155 3.29 2.64 -14.62
N ASN A 156 4.49 3.07 -14.26
CA ASN A 156 5.73 2.48 -14.76
C ASN A 156 5.90 1.02 -14.29
N VAL A 157 5.57 0.76 -13.03
CA VAL A 157 5.63 -0.62 -12.49
C VAL A 157 4.62 -1.53 -13.19
N GLN A 158 3.42 -1.03 -13.43
CA GLN A 158 2.37 -1.80 -14.11
C GLN A 158 2.74 -2.12 -15.57
N GLU A 159 3.32 -1.16 -16.31
CA GLU A 159 3.80 -1.41 -17.68
C GLU A 159 4.98 -2.40 -17.68
N ALA A 160 5.95 -2.23 -16.78
CA ALA A 160 7.04 -3.19 -16.62
C ALA A 160 6.52 -4.61 -16.34
N LEU A 161 5.54 -4.77 -15.45
CA LEU A 161 4.97 -6.08 -15.12
C LEU A 161 4.23 -6.70 -16.32
N LYS A 162 3.53 -5.92 -17.12
CA LYS A 162 2.90 -6.41 -18.36
C LYS A 162 3.94 -6.92 -19.35
N GLU A 163 5.02 -6.17 -19.57
CA GLU A 163 6.08 -6.56 -20.49
C GLU A 163 6.83 -7.80 -19.97
N VAL A 164 7.17 -7.84 -18.67
CA VAL A 164 7.82 -8.98 -18.03
C VAL A 164 6.98 -10.24 -18.14
N ALA A 165 5.66 -10.15 -18.03
CA ALA A 165 4.76 -11.31 -18.17
C ALA A 165 4.78 -11.92 -19.57
N CYS A 166 5.24 -11.17 -20.60
CA CYS A 166 5.33 -11.64 -21.98
C CYS A 166 6.71 -12.23 -22.31
N LEU A 167 7.72 -12.19 -21.41
CA LEU A 167 9.03 -12.75 -21.64
C LEU A 167 8.96 -14.29 -21.62
N GLU A 168 9.60 -14.94 -22.60
CA GLU A 168 9.64 -16.42 -22.66
C GLU A 168 10.30 -17.08 -21.46
N CYS A 169 11.19 -16.36 -20.76
CA CYS A 169 11.86 -16.83 -19.56
C CYS A 169 10.99 -16.76 -18.31
N VAL A 170 9.87 -16.07 -18.36
CA VAL A 170 8.97 -15.87 -17.21
C VAL A 170 7.81 -16.87 -17.26
N GLU A 171 7.67 -17.68 -16.22
CA GLU A 171 6.54 -18.58 -16.09
C GLU A 171 5.34 -17.89 -15.44
N LYS A 172 5.61 -17.10 -14.38
CA LYS A 172 4.53 -16.47 -13.61
C LYS A 172 5.02 -15.34 -12.72
N ILE A 173 4.26 -14.26 -12.66
CA ILE A 173 4.35 -13.25 -11.60
C ILE A 173 3.58 -13.78 -10.39
N CYS A 174 4.31 -14.29 -9.39
CA CYS A 174 3.71 -14.93 -8.23
C CYS A 174 3.13 -13.93 -7.23
N SER A 175 3.77 -12.76 -7.09
CA SER A 175 3.33 -11.72 -6.15
C SER A 175 3.79 -10.35 -6.62
N SER A 176 2.92 -9.36 -6.46
CA SER A 176 3.22 -7.94 -6.60
C SER A 176 2.52 -7.20 -5.46
N ILE A 177 3.28 -6.80 -4.43
CA ILE A 177 2.74 -6.18 -3.22
C ILE A 177 3.48 -4.89 -2.94
N ARG A 178 2.76 -3.82 -2.65
CA ARG A 178 3.36 -2.53 -2.28
C ARG A 178 4.00 -2.61 -0.90
N VAL A 179 5.10 -1.88 -0.72
CA VAL A 179 5.82 -1.76 0.55
C VAL A 179 5.65 -0.32 1.06
N VAL A 180 5.26 -0.19 2.32
CA VAL A 180 5.00 1.11 2.98
C VAL A 180 5.99 1.34 4.10
#